data_10de2afddab79124fb0217b4a2201bbd
#
_entry.id   10de2afddab79124fb0217b4a2201bbd
#
_cell.length_a   1.000
_cell.length_b   1.000
_cell.length_c   1.000
_cell.angle_alpha   90.00
_cell.angle_beta   90.00
_cell.angle_gamma   90.00
#
_symmetry.space_group_name_H-M   'P 1'
#
loop_
_entity.id
_entity.type
_entity.pdbx_description
1 polymer ?
#
loop_
_entity_poly.entity_id
_entity_poly.type
_entity_poly.pdbx_seq_one_letter_code
_entity_poly.pdbx_strand_id
1 'polypeptide(L)'
;MENHTPAYEVTIERLSYGADSIAHLDDGKTVFVQGGVPGDTVRISIAEERGRFSRGRIEEVLEPSALRVQPHCAYAGICGGCPWASVAHDYQLKVKRQLVIDALTRIGHMSEERAQALVSPTVDVGPAVSYRNKIELAVARQGGRTVVGMHASSAGIVKVDSCPLFDAPSKKAVRALSGALGYLLGSQDLHVERVGIRASKRTGDTEIALWTEAGPFPRARVAKVIGDALP
;
A
#
# COMPACT_ATOMS: atom_id res chain seq x y z
N MET A 1 13.11 -13.83 -30.47
CA MET A 1 12.75 -14.96 -29.60
C MET A 1 11.99 -14.38 -28.43
N GLU A 2 10.67 -14.51 -28.41
CA GLU A 2 9.85 -14.12 -27.27
C GLU A 2 10.23 -15.06 -26.12
N ASN A 3 10.81 -14.51 -25.06
CA ASN A 3 11.04 -15.23 -23.81
C ASN A 3 9.66 -15.54 -23.21
N HIS A 4 9.12 -16.70 -23.52
CA HIS A 4 7.88 -17.18 -22.91
C HIS A 4 8.21 -17.53 -21.46
N THR A 5 7.99 -16.58 -20.54
CA THR A 5 8.04 -16.91 -19.10
C THR A 5 6.96 -17.94 -18.83
N PRO A 6 7.26 -19.09 -18.23
CA PRO A 6 6.25 -20.09 -17.94
C PRO A 6 5.13 -19.47 -17.10
N ALA A 7 3.89 -19.66 -17.53
CA ALA A 7 2.71 -19.27 -16.79
C ALA A 7 2.18 -20.47 -16.01
N TYR A 8 1.79 -20.23 -14.76
CA TYR A 8 1.23 -21.27 -13.87
C TYR A 8 -0.18 -20.87 -13.48
N GLU A 9 -1.06 -21.84 -13.39
CA GLU A 9 -2.38 -21.67 -12.83
C GLU A 9 -2.37 -22.13 -11.37
N VAL A 10 -2.77 -21.27 -10.44
CA VAL A 10 -2.77 -21.56 -9.01
C VAL A 10 -4.03 -21.02 -8.34
N THR A 11 -4.45 -21.70 -7.27
CA THR A 11 -5.50 -21.16 -6.39
C THR A 11 -4.88 -20.45 -5.20
N ILE A 12 -5.32 -19.25 -4.91
CA ILE A 12 -4.88 -18.49 -3.74
C ILE A 12 -5.53 -19.07 -2.49
N GLU A 13 -4.70 -19.53 -1.55
CA GLU A 13 -5.18 -20.22 -0.35
C GLU A 13 -5.44 -19.27 0.81
N ARG A 14 -4.51 -18.35 1.07
CA ARG A 14 -4.59 -17.46 2.22
C ARG A 14 -3.75 -16.21 2.04
N LEU A 15 -4.02 -15.18 2.86
CA LEU A 15 -3.16 -14.01 2.98
C LEU A 15 -1.97 -14.29 3.90
N SER A 16 -0.81 -13.74 3.58
CA SER A 16 0.36 -13.78 4.46
C SER A 16 0.38 -12.55 5.38
N TYR A 17 1.31 -12.56 6.34
CA TYR A 17 1.67 -11.35 7.06
C TYR A 17 2.44 -10.41 6.10
N GLY A 18 1.77 -9.41 5.59
CA GLY A 18 2.34 -8.46 4.63
C GLY A 18 1.46 -8.23 3.40
N ALA A 19 2.12 -8.03 2.26
CA ALA A 19 1.43 -7.64 1.02
C ALA A 19 0.97 -8.83 0.17
N ASP A 20 1.63 -9.99 0.32
CA ASP A 20 1.46 -11.12 -0.56
C ASP A 20 0.39 -12.09 -0.03
N SER A 21 -0.26 -12.79 -0.91
CA SER A 21 -1.03 -14.00 -0.64
C SER A 21 -0.18 -15.25 -0.88
N ILE A 22 -0.66 -16.39 -0.48
CA ILE A 22 0.05 -17.67 -0.59
C ILE A 22 -0.76 -18.61 -1.47
N ALA A 23 -0.05 -19.26 -2.38
CA ALA A 23 -0.49 -20.40 -3.18
C ALA A 23 0.63 -21.45 -3.24
N HIS A 24 0.35 -22.61 -3.81
CA HIS A 24 1.34 -23.64 -4.09
C HIS A 24 1.31 -24.00 -5.57
N LEU A 25 2.50 -24.28 -6.12
CA LEU A 25 2.64 -24.87 -7.44
C LEU A 25 2.35 -26.39 -7.36
N ASP A 26 2.18 -27.05 -8.51
CA ASP A 26 1.87 -28.47 -8.59
C ASP A 26 2.94 -29.39 -7.91
N ASP A 27 4.18 -28.91 -7.86
CA ASP A 27 5.28 -29.58 -7.17
C ASP A 27 5.30 -29.36 -5.64
N GLY A 28 4.31 -28.63 -5.09
CA GLY A 28 4.21 -28.27 -3.69
C GLY A 28 5.04 -27.05 -3.27
N LYS A 29 5.75 -26.39 -4.18
CA LYS A 29 6.55 -25.22 -3.88
C LYS A 29 5.65 -24.04 -3.55
N THR A 30 5.90 -23.39 -2.42
CA THR A 30 5.16 -22.18 -2.01
C THR A 30 5.43 -21.02 -2.98
N VAL A 31 4.39 -20.36 -3.42
CA VAL A 31 4.50 -19.11 -4.19
C VAL A 31 3.77 -17.96 -3.47
N PHE A 32 4.49 -16.86 -3.29
CA PHE A 32 3.92 -15.61 -2.79
C PHE A 32 3.41 -14.79 -3.96
N VAL A 33 2.13 -14.46 -3.94
CA VAL A 33 1.44 -13.82 -5.06
C VAL A 33 0.87 -12.48 -4.60
N GLN A 34 1.31 -11.39 -5.22
CA GLN A 34 0.83 -10.06 -4.87
C GLN A 34 -0.57 -9.81 -5.45
N GLY A 35 -1.49 -9.30 -4.61
CA GLY A 35 -2.84 -8.91 -5.03
C GLY A 35 -3.83 -10.07 -5.20
N GLY A 36 -3.43 -11.30 -4.85
CA GLY A 36 -4.35 -12.45 -4.81
C GLY A 36 -5.33 -12.35 -3.64
N VAL A 37 -6.53 -12.83 -3.85
CA VAL A 37 -7.57 -12.94 -2.83
C VAL A 37 -7.83 -14.42 -2.57
N PRO A 38 -7.88 -14.88 -1.32
CA PRO A 38 -8.15 -16.30 -1.03
C PRO A 38 -9.39 -16.82 -1.74
N GLY A 39 -9.22 -17.94 -2.45
CA GLY A 39 -10.24 -18.55 -3.31
C GLY A 39 -10.23 -18.06 -4.76
N ASP A 40 -9.35 -17.10 -5.14
CA ASP A 40 -9.14 -16.83 -6.57
C ASP A 40 -8.40 -17.99 -7.24
N THR A 41 -8.78 -18.34 -8.45
CA THR A 41 -7.93 -19.07 -9.40
C THR A 41 -7.28 -18.05 -10.34
N VAL A 42 -5.95 -18.04 -10.37
CA VAL A 42 -5.17 -17.04 -11.10
C VAL A 42 -4.11 -17.67 -11.98
N ARG A 43 -3.82 -17.02 -13.11
CA ARG A 43 -2.63 -17.28 -13.91
C ARG A 43 -1.53 -16.35 -13.48
N ILE A 44 -0.38 -16.92 -13.13
CA ILE A 44 0.78 -16.17 -12.65
C ILE A 44 2.01 -16.43 -13.51
N SER A 45 2.91 -15.44 -13.58
CA SER A 45 4.29 -15.61 -14.00
C SER A 45 5.20 -15.57 -12.76
N ILE A 46 6.33 -16.28 -12.81
CA ILE A 46 7.33 -16.26 -11.73
C ILE A 46 8.23 -15.04 -11.95
N ALA A 47 8.16 -14.09 -11.03
CA ALA A 47 8.97 -12.88 -11.02
C ALA A 47 10.32 -13.07 -10.30
N GLU A 48 10.36 -13.93 -9.29
CA GLU A 48 11.57 -14.24 -8.52
C GLU A 48 11.51 -15.70 -8.06
N GLU A 49 12.63 -16.41 -8.25
CA GLU A 49 12.76 -17.78 -7.81
C GLU A 49 13.78 -17.89 -6.68
N ARG A 50 13.39 -18.53 -5.57
CA ARG A 50 14.22 -18.86 -4.40
C ARG A 50 14.18 -20.36 -4.15
N GLY A 51 15.15 -20.86 -3.41
CA GLY A 51 15.24 -22.31 -3.14
C GLY A 51 13.98 -22.93 -2.52
N ARG A 52 13.35 -22.23 -1.53
CA ARG A 52 12.19 -22.74 -0.78
C ARG A 52 10.85 -22.13 -1.19
N PHE A 53 10.86 -21.06 -1.95
CA PHE A 53 9.65 -20.37 -2.39
C PHE A 53 9.91 -19.61 -3.68
N SER A 54 8.84 -19.19 -4.34
CA SER A 54 8.89 -18.28 -5.47
C SER A 54 8.01 -17.05 -5.20
N ARG A 55 8.21 -15.96 -5.96
CA ARG A 55 7.29 -14.84 -6.02
C ARG A 55 6.64 -14.79 -7.38
N GLY A 56 5.32 -14.79 -7.40
CA GLY A 56 4.50 -14.74 -8.59
C GLY A 56 3.84 -13.37 -8.77
N ARG A 57 3.61 -13.03 -10.03
CA ARG A 57 2.79 -11.89 -10.42
C ARG A 57 1.54 -12.41 -11.12
N ILE A 58 0.37 -11.89 -10.75
CA ILE A 58 -0.88 -12.21 -11.43
C ILE A 58 -0.85 -11.57 -12.82
N GLU A 59 -1.01 -12.41 -13.84
CA GLU A 59 -1.24 -11.98 -15.23
C GLU A 59 -2.74 -11.88 -15.51
N GLU A 60 -3.52 -12.80 -14.94
CA GLU A 60 -4.96 -12.87 -15.11
C GLU A 60 -5.65 -13.52 -13.91
N VAL A 61 -6.82 -13.01 -13.53
CA VAL A 61 -7.73 -13.67 -12.60
C VAL A 61 -8.71 -14.49 -13.43
N LEU A 62 -8.56 -15.82 -13.40
CA LEU A 62 -9.38 -16.76 -14.18
C LEU A 62 -10.76 -16.94 -13.55
N GLU A 63 -10.78 -17.20 -12.24
CA GLU A 63 -12.00 -17.33 -11.46
C GLU A 63 -11.88 -16.47 -10.20
N PRO A 64 -12.65 -15.36 -10.12
CA PRO A 64 -12.59 -14.50 -8.95
C PRO A 64 -13.27 -15.13 -7.74
N SER A 65 -12.65 -15.04 -6.58
CA SER A 65 -13.22 -15.42 -5.30
C SER A 65 -14.45 -14.59 -4.93
N ALA A 66 -15.40 -15.18 -4.21
CA ALA A 66 -16.51 -14.45 -3.57
C ALA A 66 -16.04 -13.39 -2.54
N LEU A 67 -14.77 -13.49 -2.08
CA LEU A 67 -14.15 -12.52 -1.18
C LEU A 67 -13.49 -11.35 -1.91
N ARG A 68 -13.42 -11.40 -3.25
CA ARG A 68 -12.85 -10.34 -4.06
C ARG A 68 -13.86 -9.21 -4.23
N VAL A 69 -13.43 -8.00 -3.90
CA VAL A 69 -14.23 -6.78 -4.06
C VAL A 69 -13.54 -5.78 -4.96
N GLN A 70 -14.33 -4.87 -5.56
CA GLN A 70 -13.79 -3.73 -6.30
C GLN A 70 -13.12 -2.76 -5.32
N PRO A 71 -11.83 -2.45 -5.49
CA PRO A 71 -11.13 -1.49 -4.65
C PRO A 71 -11.74 -0.09 -4.72
N HIS A 72 -11.79 0.61 -3.58
CA HIS A 72 -12.21 2.02 -3.53
C HIS A 72 -11.17 3.00 -4.09
N CYS A 73 -10.02 2.51 -4.54
CA CYS A 73 -8.87 3.31 -4.96
C CYS A 73 -8.46 2.97 -6.39
N ALA A 74 -8.37 4.00 -7.25
CA ALA A 74 -7.91 3.83 -8.63
C ALA A 74 -6.43 3.41 -8.73
N TYR A 75 -5.67 3.55 -7.66
CA TYR A 75 -4.25 3.17 -7.60
C TYR A 75 -4.02 1.79 -6.97
N ALA A 76 -5.08 1.04 -6.68
CA ALA A 76 -4.94 -0.32 -6.14
C ALA A 76 -4.16 -1.21 -7.12
N GLY A 77 -3.28 -2.06 -6.59
CA GLY A 77 -2.39 -2.92 -7.37
C GLY A 77 -1.09 -2.24 -7.85
N ILE A 78 -1.07 -0.92 -8.03
CA ILE A 78 0.15 -0.18 -8.39
C ILE A 78 0.76 0.59 -7.22
N CYS A 79 -0.06 1.13 -6.32
CA CYS A 79 0.38 1.72 -5.06
C CYS A 79 0.58 0.64 -4.00
N GLY A 80 1.73 0.64 -3.31
CA GLY A 80 2.06 -0.33 -2.26
C GLY A 80 1.33 -0.12 -0.93
N GLY A 81 0.52 0.94 -0.79
CA GLY A 81 -0.09 1.33 0.49
C GLY A 81 -1.24 0.45 0.98
N CYS A 82 -1.90 -0.30 0.09
CA CYS A 82 -3.11 -1.06 0.40
C CYS A 82 -3.10 -2.44 -0.29
N PRO A 83 -2.26 -3.38 0.17
CA PRO A 83 -2.11 -4.67 -0.50
C PRO A 83 -3.40 -5.51 -0.50
N TRP A 84 -4.29 -5.32 0.46
CA TRP A 84 -5.56 -6.03 0.58
C TRP A 84 -6.76 -5.21 0.08
N ALA A 85 -6.55 -4.24 -0.79
CA ALA A 85 -7.63 -3.38 -1.29
C ALA A 85 -8.75 -4.14 -2.00
N SER A 86 -8.44 -5.28 -2.61
CA SER A 86 -9.40 -6.16 -3.29
C SER A 86 -10.03 -7.23 -2.41
N VAL A 87 -9.71 -7.26 -1.11
CA VAL A 87 -10.23 -8.24 -0.16
C VAL A 87 -11.42 -7.66 0.60
N ALA A 88 -12.52 -8.40 0.72
CA ALA A 88 -13.69 -8.01 1.49
C ALA A 88 -13.31 -7.63 2.95
N HIS A 89 -13.83 -6.52 3.45
CA HIS A 89 -13.45 -5.95 4.74
C HIS A 89 -13.65 -6.93 5.92
N ASP A 90 -14.79 -7.60 5.94
CA ASP A 90 -15.09 -8.59 7.00
C ASP A 90 -14.09 -9.75 7.00
N TYR A 91 -13.61 -10.14 5.82
CA TYR A 91 -12.58 -11.16 5.73
C TYR A 91 -11.22 -10.65 6.19
N GLN A 92 -10.88 -9.39 5.91
CA GLN A 92 -9.66 -8.77 6.45
C GLN A 92 -9.63 -8.80 7.98
N LEU A 93 -10.78 -8.58 8.66
CA LEU A 93 -10.87 -8.64 10.12
C LEU A 93 -10.58 -10.06 10.63
N LYS A 94 -11.12 -11.08 9.97
CA LYS A 94 -10.85 -12.50 10.30
C LYS A 94 -9.36 -12.83 10.14
N VAL A 95 -8.76 -12.42 9.01
CA VAL A 95 -7.34 -12.66 8.75
C VAL A 95 -6.45 -11.96 9.76
N LYS A 96 -6.74 -10.72 10.14
CA LYS A 96 -5.97 -9.99 11.17
C LYS A 96 -5.94 -10.74 12.50
N ARG A 97 -7.09 -11.31 12.92
CA ARG A 97 -7.14 -12.18 14.09
C ARG A 97 -6.27 -13.42 13.91
N GLN A 98 -6.41 -14.11 12.77
CA GLN A 98 -5.66 -15.34 12.50
C GLN A 98 -4.15 -15.10 12.50
N LEU A 99 -3.68 -13.99 11.92
CA LEU A 99 -2.26 -13.64 11.92
C LEU A 99 -1.68 -13.46 13.32
N VAL A 100 -2.47 -12.96 14.28
CA VAL A 100 -2.04 -12.86 15.68
C VAL A 100 -1.97 -14.25 16.31
N ILE A 101 -2.96 -15.11 16.07
CA ILE A 101 -2.94 -16.51 16.52
C ILE A 101 -1.73 -17.24 15.96
N ASP A 102 -1.47 -17.11 14.65
CA ASP A 102 -0.33 -17.71 13.98
C ASP A 102 1.01 -17.24 14.58
N ALA A 103 1.13 -15.96 14.92
CA ALA A 103 2.32 -15.44 15.57
C ALA A 103 2.52 -16.03 16.99
N LEU A 104 1.46 -16.14 17.78
CA LEU A 104 1.52 -16.73 19.11
C LEU A 104 1.88 -18.22 19.05
N THR A 105 1.39 -18.96 18.06
CA THR A 105 1.68 -20.37 17.91
C THR A 105 3.06 -20.62 17.35
N ARG A 106 3.43 -19.96 16.24
CA ARG A 106 4.68 -20.25 15.51
C ARG A 106 5.91 -19.62 16.15
N ILE A 107 5.78 -18.40 16.68
CA ILE A 107 6.87 -17.64 17.27
C ILE A 107 6.84 -17.74 18.79
N GLY A 108 5.65 -17.61 19.39
CA GLY A 108 5.44 -17.68 20.83
C GLY A 108 5.38 -19.12 21.37
N HIS A 109 5.42 -20.14 20.51
CA HIS A 109 5.33 -21.56 20.88
C HIS A 109 4.13 -21.91 21.79
N MET A 110 3.05 -21.11 21.66
CA MET A 110 1.81 -21.35 22.38
C MET A 110 1.00 -22.45 21.69
N SER A 111 0.24 -23.25 22.46
CA SER A 111 -0.71 -24.16 21.83
C SER A 111 -1.79 -23.38 21.06
N GLU A 112 -2.25 -23.92 19.96
CA GLU A 112 -3.26 -23.27 19.12
C GLU A 112 -4.54 -23.01 19.90
N GLU A 113 -4.99 -23.98 20.72
CA GLU A 113 -6.16 -23.85 21.57
C GLU A 113 -6.05 -22.62 22.51
N ARG A 114 -4.90 -22.48 23.18
CA ARG A 114 -4.65 -21.33 24.08
C ARG A 114 -4.59 -20.02 23.32
N ALA A 115 -3.96 -19.98 22.14
CA ALA A 115 -3.87 -18.79 21.32
C ALA A 115 -5.26 -18.36 20.84
N GLN A 116 -6.10 -19.29 20.38
CA GLN A 116 -7.48 -19.03 19.97
C GLN A 116 -8.36 -18.51 21.10
N ALA A 117 -8.18 -19.03 22.33
CA ALA A 117 -8.90 -18.58 23.50
C ALA A 117 -8.50 -17.18 23.97
N LEU A 118 -7.22 -16.81 23.79
CA LEU A 118 -6.69 -15.49 24.19
C LEU A 118 -6.99 -14.38 23.21
N VAL A 119 -7.02 -14.68 21.90
CA VAL A 119 -7.19 -13.67 20.86
C VAL A 119 -8.66 -13.45 20.55
N SER A 120 -9.20 -12.34 21.03
CA SER A 120 -10.57 -11.93 20.72
C SER A 120 -10.75 -11.62 19.21
N PRO A 121 -11.99 -11.63 18.69
CA PRO A 121 -12.27 -11.13 17.36
C PRO A 121 -11.72 -9.72 17.14
N THR A 122 -11.24 -9.42 15.93
CA THR A 122 -10.79 -8.07 15.58
C THR A 122 -11.98 -7.10 15.67
N VAL A 123 -11.79 -6.01 16.42
CA VAL A 123 -12.82 -4.96 16.55
C VAL A 123 -12.88 -4.17 15.25
N ASP A 124 -14.07 -4.09 14.66
CA ASP A 124 -14.33 -3.17 13.56
C ASP A 124 -14.54 -1.76 14.13
N VAL A 125 -13.66 -0.83 13.77
CA VAL A 125 -13.67 0.55 14.27
C VAL A 125 -14.33 1.54 13.30
N GLY A 126 -14.96 1.04 12.25
CA GLY A 126 -15.70 1.88 11.31
C GLY A 126 -15.25 1.74 9.85
N PRO A 127 -15.48 2.75 9.02
CA PRO A 127 -15.33 2.65 7.57
C PRO A 127 -13.91 2.32 7.15
N ALA A 128 -13.78 1.50 6.10
CA ALA A 128 -12.50 1.11 5.51
C ALA A 128 -11.79 2.26 4.78
N VAL A 129 -12.43 3.42 4.64
CA VAL A 129 -11.92 4.63 3.98
C VAL A 129 -12.04 5.84 4.91
N SER A 130 -11.30 6.91 4.59
CA SER A 130 -11.35 8.20 5.33
C SER A 130 -11.13 8.09 6.85
N TYR A 131 -10.25 7.18 7.28
CA TYR A 131 -9.93 7.00 8.70
C TYR A 131 -8.54 7.54 9.10
N ARG A 132 -7.68 7.83 8.10
CA ARG A 132 -6.35 8.37 8.37
C ARG A 132 -6.40 9.89 8.42
N ASN A 133 -5.86 10.46 9.47
CA ASN A 133 -5.65 11.91 9.56
C ASN A 133 -4.28 12.36 9.05
N LYS A 134 -3.41 11.42 8.66
CA LYS A 134 -2.06 11.68 8.13
C LYS A 134 -1.73 10.75 6.99
N ILE A 135 -1.08 11.30 5.95
CA ILE A 135 -0.38 10.51 4.94
C ILE A 135 1.02 11.10 4.72
N GLU A 136 1.92 10.27 4.22
CA GLU A 136 3.25 10.67 3.78
C GLU A 136 3.43 10.29 2.32
N LEU A 137 3.98 11.22 1.54
CA LEU A 137 4.27 11.05 0.13
C LEU A 137 5.78 11.09 -0.05
N ALA A 138 6.31 10.19 -0.85
CA ALA A 138 7.69 10.20 -1.28
C ALA A 138 7.88 11.26 -2.37
N VAL A 139 9.06 11.85 -2.42
CA VAL A 139 9.48 12.80 -3.43
C VAL A 139 10.73 12.26 -4.11
N ALA A 140 10.73 12.16 -5.43
CA ALA A 140 11.89 11.69 -6.19
C ALA A 140 11.96 12.36 -7.57
N ARG A 141 13.10 12.22 -8.23
CA ARG A 141 13.26 12.60 -9.64
C ARG A 141 13.13 11.36 -10.53
N GLN A 142 12.21 11.43 -11.48
CA GLN A 142 11.99 10.40 -12.49
C GLN A 142 11.94 11.08 -13.88
N GLY A 143 12.80 10.66 -14.81
CA GLY A 143 12.86 11.26 -16.14
C GLY A 143 13.13 12.77 -16.13
N GLY A 144 13.94 13.27 -15.20
CA GLY A 144 14.26 14.69 -15.05
C GLY A 144 13.17 15.56 -14.43
N ARG A 145 12.03 14.96 -14.04
CA ARG A 145 10.90 15.66 -13.40
C ARG A 145 10.75 15.24 -11.94
N THR A 146 10.31 16.18 -11.11
CA THR A 146 9.92 15.87 -9.73
C THR A 146 8.59 15.11 -9.74
N VAL A 147 8.59 13.94 -9.09
CA VAL A 147 7.39 13.14 -8.83
C VAL A 147 7.14 13.11 -7.33
N VAL A 148 5.92 13.42 -6.95
CA VAL A 148 5.42 13.32 -5.57
C VAL A 148 4.30 12.29 -5.56
N GLY A 149 4.42 11.27 -4.70
CA GLY A 149 3.44 10.19 -4.70
C GLY A 149 3.71 9.14 -3.63
N MET A 150 3.11 7.99 -3.80
CA MET A 150 3.28 6.84 -2.91
C MET A 150 4.33 5.88 -3.47
N HIS A 151 4.98 5.12 -2.59
CA HIS A 151 5.80 3.99 -3.04
C HIS A 151 4.95 3.00 -3.84
N ALA A 152 5.46 2.58 -4.99
CA ALA A 152 4.82 1.56 -5.81
C ALA A 152 4.84 0.20 -5.10
N SER A 153 3.94 -0.67 -5.50
CA SER A 153 3.94 -2.07 -5.05
C SER A 153 5.16 -2.86 -5.57
N SER A 154 5.77 -2.41 -6.66
CA SER A 154 7.01 -2.96 -7.21
C SER A 154 8.19 -2.07 -6.84
N ALA A 155 8.60 -1.18 -7.72
CA ALA A 155 9.70 -0.25 -7.50
C ALA A 155 9.32 1.18 -7.94
N GLY A 156 9.91 2.18 -7.29
CA GLY A 156 9.71 3.59 -7.62
C GLY A 156 8.51 4.21 -6.92
N ILE A 157 8.01 5.32 -7.48
CA ILE A 157 6.94 6.14 -6.93
C ILE A 157 5.79 6.23 -7.93
N VAL A 158 4.57 6.01 -7.44
CA VAL A 158 3.32 6.22 -8.17
C VAL A 158 2.80 7.61 -7.82
N LYS A 159 2.70 8.46 -8.83
CA LYS A 159 2.03 9.76 -8.66
C LYS A 159 0.56 9.53 -8.29
N VAL A 160 0.12 10.11 -7.19
CA VAL A 160 -1.26 10.02 -6.72
C VAL A 160 -1.86 11.43 -6.56
N ASP A 161 -3.08 11.61 -7.00
CA ASP A 161 -3.81 12.87 -6.85
C ASP A 161 -4.70 12.88 -5.59
N SER A 162 -5.02 11.71 -5.07
CA SER A 162 -5.81 11.52 -3.85
C SER A 162 -5.51 10.16 -3.21
N CYS A 163 -5.86 10.05 -1.92
CA CYS A 163 -5.82 8.77 -1.20
C CYS A 163 -7.17 8.59 -0.46
N PRO A 164 -7.96 7.57 -0.79
CA PRO A 164 -9.25 7.34 -0.13
C PRO A 164 -9.17 7.05 1.37
N LEU A 165 -8.00 6.63 1.87
CA LEU A 165 -7.80 6.39 3.30
C LEU A 165 -7.61 7.69 4.08
N PHE A 166 -7.13 8.76 3.40
CA PHE A 166 -6.84 10.03 4.01
C PHE A 166 -8.13 10.86 4.12
N ASP A 167 -8.45 11.22 5.35
CA ASP A 167 -9.53 12.13 5.67
C ASP A 167 -9.08 13.58 5.43
N ALA A 168 -8.95 13.89 4.14
CA ALA A 168 -8.38 15.15 3.69
C ALA A 168 -9.30 16.34 4.01
N PRO A 169 -8.76 17.53 4.33
CA PRO A 169 -9.54 18.75 4.47
C PRO A 169 -10.20 19.14 3.14
N SER A 170 -9.60 18.76 2.03
CA SER A 170 -10.12 18.91 0.68
C SER A 170 -9.72 17.72 -0.18
N LYS A 171 -10.63 17.26 -1.06
CA LYS A 171 -10.32 16.19 -2.05
C LYS A 171 -9.14 16.54 -2.97
N LYS A 172 -8.80 17.84 -3.09
CA LYS A 172 -7.69 18.34 -3.93
C LYS A 172 -6.38 18.51 -3.16
N ALA A 173 -6.35 18.34 -1.83
CA ALA A 173 -5.18 18.65 -1.00
C ALA A 173 -3.90 17.92 -1.45
N VAL A 174 -3.98 16.62 -1.74
CA VAL A 174 -2.83 15.83 -2.21
C VAL A 174 -2.31 16.33 -3.54
N ARG A 175 -3.20 16.60 -4.50
CA ARG A 175 -2.86 17.13 -5.82
C ARG A 175 -2.27 18.54 -5.73
N ALA A 176 -2.84 19.40 -4.91
CA ALA A 176 -2.36 20.76 -4.70
C ALA A 176 -0.94 20.77 -4.10
N LEU A 177 -0.71 19.95 -3.07
CA LEU A 177 0.61 19.77 -2.47
C LEU A 177 1.64 19.23 -3.46
N SER A 178 1.27 18.23 -4.26
CA SER A 178 2.13 17.70 -5.32
C SER A 178 2.49 18.74 -6.37
N GLY A 179 1.55 19.60 -6.75
CA GLY A 179 1.77 20.70 -7.68
C GLY A 179 2.71 21.77 -7.11
N ALA A 180 2.50 22.19 -5.85
CA ALA A 180 3.36 23.15 -5.16
C ALA A 180 4.81 22.66 -5.05
N LEU A 181 4.99 21.40 -4.66
CA LEU A 181 6.33 20.78 -4.59
C LEU A 181 6.95 20.64 -5.97
N GLY A 182 6.19 20.24 -6.99
CA GLY A 182 6.67 20.18 -8.36
C GLY A 182 7.19 21.53 -8.86
N TYR A 183 6.50 22.62 -8.55
CA TYR A 183 6.93 23.99 -8.86
C TYR A 183 8.19 24.39 -8.10
N LEU A 184 8.21 24.17 -6.78
CA LEU A 184 9.36 24.53 -5.93
C LEU A 184 10.64 23.79 -6.35
N LEU A 185 10.55 22.48 -6.52
CA LEU A 185 11.67 21.60 -6.83
C LEU A 185 12.07 21.62 -8.32
N GLY A 186 11.20 22.14 -9.19
CA GLY A 186 11.52 22.38 -10.60
C GLY A 186 12.44 23.59 -10.81
N SER A 187 12.39 24.57 -9.89
CA SER A 187 13.22 25.79 -9.94
C SER A 187 14.53 25.67 -9.17
N GLN A 188 14.58 24.85 -8.14
CA GLN A 188 15.74 24.64 -7.27
C GLN A 188 15.64 23.28 -6.61
N ASP A 189 16.75 22.54 -6.55
CA ASP A 189 16.80 21.31 -5.76
C ASP A 189 16.89 21.68 -4.28
N LEU A 190 15.84 21.34 -3.55
CA LEU A 190 15.74 21.56 -2.09
C LEU A 190 15.99 20.25 -1.32
N HIS A 191 16.42 19.20 -1.99
CA HIS A 191 16.70 17.89 -1.41
C HIS A 191 15.56 17.36 -0.53
N VAL A 192 14.31 17.60 -0.95
CA VAL A 192 13.13 17.07 -0.26
C VAL A 192 12.91 15.63 -0.69
N GLU A 193 12.96 14.72 0.26
CA GLU A 193 12.79 13.27 0.05
C GLU A 193 11.37 12.82 0.34
N ARG A 194 10.70 13.51 1.27
CA ARG A 194 9.38 13.11 1.75
C ARG A 194 8.58 14.33 2.21
N VAL A 195 7.27 14.24 2.05
CA VAL A 195 6.32 15.22 2.58
C VAL A 195 5.20 14.52 3.33
N GLY A 196 4.89 15.00 4.52
CA GLY A 196 3.73 14.59 5.31
C GLY A 196 2.66 15.66 5.28
N ILE A 197 1.41 15.24 5.15
CA ILE A 197 0.24 16.08 5.35
C ILE A 197 -0.62 15.46 6.46
N ARG A 198 -0.91 16.25 7.49
CA ARG A 198 -1.81 15.90 8.58
C ARG A 198 -2.94 16.90 8.64
N ALA A 199 -4.17 16.41 8.76
CA ALA A 199 -5.36 17.23 8.87
C ALA A 199 -6.12 16.95 10.17
N SER A 200 -6.71 17.95 10.76
CA SER A 200 -7.55 17.85 11.95
C SER A 200 -8.98 18.28 11.62
N LYS A 201 -9.92 17.36 11.65
CA LYS A 201 -11.35 17.68 11.52
C LYS A 201 -11.86 18.58 12.65
N ARG A 202 -11.29 18.40 13.84
CA ARG A 202 -11.75 19.14 15.03
C ARG A 202 -11.41 20.61 14.97
N THR A 203 -10.22 20.96 14.48
CA THR A 203 -9.73 22.36 14.42
C THR A 203 -9.76 22.96 13.02
N GLY A 204 -9.88 22.12 11.99
CA GLY A 204 -9.73 22.57 10.59
C GLY A 204 -8.29 22.81 10.14
N ASP A 205 -7.32 22.61 11.05
CA ASP A 205 -5.91 22.85 10.75
C ASP A 205 -5.30 21.78 9.86
N THR A 206 -4.33 22.20 9.05
CA THR A 206 -3.51 21.29 8.25
C THR A 206 -2.03 21.58 8.53
N GLU A 207 -1.29 20.54 8.91
CA GLU A 207 0.16 20.57 9.09
C GLU A 207 0.84 19.93 7.88
N ILE A 208 1.87 20.61 7.36
CA ILE A 208 2.76 20.09 6.33
C ILE A 208 4.16 19.95 6.90
N ALA A 209 4.70 18.74 6.86
CA ALA A 209 6.07 18.43 7.26
C ALA A 209 6.89 18.05 6.04
N LEU A 210 8.08 18.60 5.88
CA LEU A 210 9.02 18.28 4.83
C LEU A 210 10.28 17.66 5.45
N TRP A 211 10.74 16.55 4.90
CA TRP A 211 12.02 15.95 5.24
C TRP A 211 13.01 16.27 4.13
N THR A 212 14.10 16.89 4.50
CA THR A 212 15.15 17.36 3.59
C THR A 212 16.50 17.13 4.23
N GLU A 213 17.56 17.11 3.42
CA GLU A 213 18.92 17.12 3.92
C GLU A 213 19.18 18.33 4.83
N ALA A 214 20.13 18.18 5.77
CA ALA A 214 20.53 19.27 6.63
C ALA A 214 21.24 20.37 5.83
N GLY A 215 20.88 21.63 6.07
CA GLY A 215 21.49 22.77 5.40
C GLY A 215 20.57 23.99 5.28
N PRO A 216 20.97 24.99 4.50
CA PRO A 216 20.16 26.16 4.22
C PRO A 216 18.86 25.76 3.50
N PHE A 217 17.74 26.22 4.03
CA PHE A 217 16.41 25.92 3.47
C PHE A 217 15.54 27.17 3.42
N PRO A 218 14.93 27.53 2.28
CA PRO A 218 14.17 28.77 2.10
C PRO A 218 12.76 28.66 2.71
N ARG A 219 12.67 28.53 4.03
CA ARG A 219 11.43 28.24 4.78
C ARG A 219 10.27 29.16 4.44
N ALA A 220 10.52 30.49 4.42
CA ALA A 220 9.46 31.47 4.17
C ALA A 220 8.85 31.32 2.76
N ARG A 221 9.70 31.13 1.74
CA ARG A 221 9.23 30.91 0.36
C ARG A 221 8.43 29.61 0.24
N VAL A 222 8.95 28.52 0.82
CA VAL A 222 8.31 27.21 0.78
C VAL A 222 6.97 27.24 1.50
N ALA A 223 6.91 27.82 2.71
CA ALA A 223 5.68 27.96 3.48
C ALA A 223 4.63 28.78 2.71
N LYS A 224 5.05 29.90 2.08
CA LYS A 224 4.15 30.72 1.27
C LYS A 224 3.57 29.92 0.09
N VAL A 225 4.42 29.28 -0.71
CA VAL A 225 3.97 28.56 -1.92
C VAL A 225 3.04 27.40 -1.57
N ILE A 226 3.35 26.65 -0.51
CA ILE A 226 2.50 25.54 -0.06
C ILE A 226 1.19 26.07 0.53
N GLY A 227 1.24 27.11 1.36
CA GLY A 227 0.06 27.74 1.95
C GLY A 227 -0.90 28.33 0.92
N ASP A 228 -0.36 29.00 -0.11
CA ASP A 228 -1.17 29.55 -1.22
C ASP A 228 -1.81 28.45 -2.09
N ALA A 229 -1.23 27.25 -2.15
CA ALA A 229 -1.72 26.16 -2.97
C ALA A 229 -2.78 25.29 -2.26
N LEU A 230 -2.73 25.21 -0.93
CA LEU A 230 -3.67 24.40 -0.16
C LEU A 230 -4.97 25.18 0.05
N PRO A 231 -6.15 24.53 -0.16
CA PRO A 231 -7.45 25.16 0.01
C PRO A 231 -7.81 25.32 1.49
#